data_e8f7dacb877e72fa2b5c90f0685d9c2a
#
_entry.id   e8f7dacb877e72fa2b5c90f0685d9c2a
#
_cell.length_a   1.000
_cell.length_b   1.000
_cell.length_c   1.000
_cell.angle_alpha   90.00
_cell.angle_beta   90.00
_cell.angle_gamma   90.00
#
_symmetry.space_group_name_H-M   'P 1'
#
loop_
_entity.id
_entity.type
_entity.pdbx_description
1 polymer ?
#
loop_
_entity_poly.entity_id
_entity_poly.type
_entity_poly.pdbx_seq_one_letter_code
_entity_poly.pdbx_strand_id
1 'polypeptide(L)'
;MKKNLGQVFTDKWLVNLILDFSGYTDNHILDKKIIEPSCGDGAFLLEIVKRYIDSALSKNWSIQQIKEGLENHIYAIEIDKKYYKEAILKLNKLLEKYQITGVKWNILNEDALKIHQYNGQMDFVIGNP
;
A
#
# COMPACT_ATOMS: atom_id res chain seq x y z
N MET A 1 19.40 8.19 -13.22
CA MET A 1 18.46 8.69 -12.24
C MET A 1 19.17 8.99 -10.93
N LYS A 2 18.94 10.16 -10.40
CA LYS A 2 19.52 10.56 -9.12
C LYS A 2 18.71 9.96 -7.98
N LYS A 3 19.40 9.29 -7.07
CA LYS A 3 18.80 8.85 -5.81
C LYS A 3 19.11 9.87 -4.73
N ASN A 4 18.15 10.18 -3.91
CA ASN A 4 18.39 10.99 -2.72
C ASN A 4 19.19 10.17 -1.70
N LEU A 5 20.05 10.85 -0.95
CA LEU A 5 20.81 10.21 0.12
C LEU A 5 19.85 9.57 1.13
N GLY A 6 20.10 8.31 1.45
CA GLY A 6 19.29 7.58 2.41
C GLY A 6 17.98 7.01 1.88
N GLN A 7 17.70 7.18 0.59
CA GLN A 7 16.49 6.62 0.00
C GLN A 7 16.82 5.65 -1.11
N VAL A 8 16.11 4.54 -1.12
CA VAL A 8 16.22 3.51 -2.15
C VAL A 8 14.87 3.30 -2.77
N PHE A 9 14.78 3.54 -4.07
CA PHE A 9 13.58 3.24 -4.84
C PHE A 9 13.66 1.81 -5.35
N THR A 10 12.63 1.03 -5.10
CA THR A 10 12.61 -0.38 -5.43
C THR A 10 11.96 -0.59 -6.79
N ASP A 11 12.64 -1.33 -7.66
CA ASP A 11 12.11 -1.67 -8.98
C ASP A 11 10.85 -2.54 -8.86
N LYS A 12 9.94 -2.37 -9.79
CA LYS A 12 8.65 -3.06 -9.78
C LYS A 12 8.79 -4.58 -9.73
N TRP A 13 9.74 -5.14 -10.45
CA TRP A 13 9.95 -6.60 -10.44
C TRP A 13 10.36 -7.10 -9.05
N LEU A 14 11.19 -6.32 -8.35
CA LEU A 14 11.63 -6.67 -7.01
C LEU A 14 10.50 -6.51 -5.99
N VAL A 15 9.68 -5.45 -6.14
CA VAL A 15 8.48 -5.28 -5.31
C VAL A 15 7.59 -6.51 -5.41
N ASN A 16 7.31 -6.95 -6.62
CA ASN A 16 6.44 -8.11 -6.84
C ASN A 16 7.06 -9.40 -6.32
N LEU A 17 8.37 -9.56 -6.45
CA LEU A 17 9.08 -10.72 -5.90
C LEU A 17 8.95 -10.76 -4.37
N ILE A 18 9.14 -9.62 -3.72
CA ILE A 18 9.02 -9.52 -2.25
C ILE A 18 7.58 -9.81 -1.80
N LEU A 19 6.58 -9.30 -2.50
CA LEU A 19 5.19 -9.57 -2.19
C LEU A 19 4.85 -11.05 -2.35
N ASP A 20 5.38 -11.69 -3.41
CA ASP A 20 5.19 -13.12 -3.61
C ASP A 20 5.80 -13.95 -2.48
N PHE A 21 7.05 -13.65 -2.11
CA PHE A 21 7.73 -14.34 -1.02
C PHE A 21 7.04 -14.14 0.32
N SER A 22 6.42 -12.98 0.52
CA SER A 22 5.70 -12.68 1.75
C SER A 22 4.35 -13.38 1.84
N GLY A 23 3.86 -13.93 0.73
CA GLY A 23 2.56 -14.57 0.69
C GLY A 23 1.40 -13.60 0.49
N TYR A 24 1.68 -12.35 0.13
CA TYR A 24 0.62 -11.39 -0.16
C TYR A 24 0.09 -11.61 -1.57
N THR A 25 -0.58 -12.75 -1.76
CA THR A 25 -1.04 -13.22 -3.07
C THR A 25 -2.48 -13.70 -3.03
N ASP A 26 -3.18 -13.48 -4.14
CA ASP A 26 -4.48 -14.05 -4.50
C ASP A 26 -5.54 -14.12 -3.40
N ASN A 27 -5.87 -15.34 -2.97
CA ASN A 27 -7.11 -15.59 -2.24
C ASN A 27 -7.06 -15.32 -0.74
N HIS A 28 -5.92 -14.89 -0.22
CA HIS A 28 -5.73 -14.79 1.23
C HIS A 28 -5.55 -13.36 1.72
N ILE A 29 -5.70 -12.36 0.84
CA ILE A 29 -5.32 -10.99 1.21
C ILE A 29 -6.51 -10.10 1.59
N LEU A 30 -7.72 -10.43 1.15
CA LEU A 30 -8.85 -9.52 1.28
C LEU A 30 -9.29 -9.26 2.73
N ASP A 31 -9.03 -10.19 3.63
CA ASP A 31 -9.32 -10.06 5.06
C ASP A 31 -8.07 -9.82 5.91
N LYS A 32 -6.93 -9.56 5.28
CA LYS A 32 -5.65 -9.37 5.95
C LYS A 32 -5.24 -7.91 5.94
N LYS A 33 -4.58 -7.48 7.02
CA LYS A 33 -4.05 -6.13 7.14
C LYS A 33 -2.56 -6.12 6.81
N ILE A 34 -2.17 -5.16 5.98
CA ILE A 34 -0.78 -4.96 5.58
C ILE A 34 -0.37 -3.52 5.88
N ILE A 35 0.85 -3.35 6.35
CA ILE A 35 1.44 -2.02 6.56
C ILE A 35 2.81 -1.92 5.91
N GLU A 36 3.05 -0.77 5.31
CA GLU A 36 4.36 -0.37 4.83
C GLU A 36 4.85 0.81 5.67
N PRO A 37 5.81 0.58 6.60
CA PRO A 37 6.22 1.63 7.55
C PRO A 37 7.04 2.77 6.96
N SER A 38 7.49 2.66 5.72
CA SER A 38 8.27 3.69 5.05
C SER A 38 7.96 3.61 3.56
N CYS A 39 6.81 4.14 3.18
CA CYS A 39 6.28 3.87 1.84
C CYS A 39 6.95 4.66 0.71
N GLY A 40 7.74 5.66 1.02
CA GLY A 40 8.39 6.49 0.01
C GLY A 40 7.37 7.07 -0.95
N ASP A 41 7.66 6.98 -2.24
CA ASP A 41 6.79 7.48 -3.28
C ASP A 41 5.66 6.53 -3.68
N GLY A 42 5.52 5.42 -2.99
CA GLY A 42 4.40 4.51 -3.15
C GLY A 42 4.63 3.30 -4.04
N ALA A 43 5.88 2.96 -4.37
CA ALA A 43 6.17 1.83 -5.26
C ALA A 43 5.56 0.51 -4.77
N PHE A 44 5.76 0.17 -3.48
CA PHE A 44 5.12 -1.01 -2.90
C PHE A 44 3.62 -0.86 -2.79
N LEU A 45 3.15 0.30 -2.35
CA LEU A 45 1.72 0.55 -2.19
C LEU A 45 0.95 0.36 -3.50
N LEU A 46 1.50 0.81 -4.62
CA LEU A 46 0.85 0.62 -5.91
C LEU A 46 0.61 -0.86 -6.22
N GLU A 47 1.63 -1.70 -6.00
CA GLU A 47 1.48 -3.13 -6.26
C GLU A 47 0.58 -3.82 -5.24
N ILE A 48 0.64 -3.41 -3.99
CA ILE A 48 -0.26 -3.91 -2.94
C ILE A 48 -1.72 -3.62 -3.32
N VAL A 49 -2.01 -2.39 -3.70
CA VAL A 49 -3.37 -1.98 -4.09
C VAL A 49 -3.84 -2.72 -5.33
N LYS A 50 -2.98 -2.87 -6.34
CA LYS A 50 -3.32 -3.65 -7.54
C LYS A 50 -3.71 -5.08 -7.19
N ARG A 51 -2.92 -5.74 -6.36
CA ARG A 51 -3.20 -7.11 -5.93
C ARG A 51 -4.53 -7.21 -5.18
N TYR A 52 -4.77 -6.23 -4.30
CA TYR A 52 -6.01 -6.18 -3.53
C TYR A 52 -7.23 -6.05 -4.47
N ILE A 53 -7.18 -5.10 -5.39
CA ILE A 53 -8.28 -4.87 -6.33
C ILE A 53 -8.49 -6.08 -7.23
N ASP A 54 -7.44 -6.66 -7.78
CA ASP A 54 -7.55 -7.83 -8.66
C ASP A 54 -8.19 -9.01 -7.91
N SER A 55 -7.79 -9.24 -6.67
CA SER A 55 -8.38 -10.28 -5.85
C SER A 55 -9.87 -10.01 -5.57
N ALA A 56 -10.20 -8.77 -5.23
CA ALA A 56 -11.59 -8.37 -4.97
C ALA A 56 -12.47 -8.53 -6.20
N LEU A 57 -11.97 -8.12 -7.37
CA LEU A 57 -12.69 -8.28 -8.63
C LEU A 57 -12.92 -9.75 -8.96
N SER A 58 -11.95 -10.61 -8.68
CA SER A 58 -12.10 -12.05 -8.89
C SER A 58 -13.17 -12.66 -8.00
N LYS A 59 -13.51 -12.02 -6.91
CA LYS A 59 -14.58 -12.42 -5.99
C LYS A 59 -15.89 -11.68 -6.24
N ASN A 60 -15.96 -10.92 -7.33
CA ASN A 60 -17.14 -10.14 -7.72
C ASN A 60 -17.55 -9.08 -6.68
N TRP A 61 -16.58 -8.48 -6.01
CA TRP A 61 -16.86 -7.40 -5.07
C TRP A 61 -17.38 -6.16 -5.79
N SER A 62 -18.30 -5.44 -5.15
CA SER A 62 -18.74 -4.15 -5.62
C SER A 62 -17.66 -3.09 -5.41
N ILE A 63 -17.80 -1.96 -6.11
CA ILE A 63 -16.92 -0.80 -5.92
C ILE A 63 -16.92 -0.36 -4.44
N GLN A 64 -18.07 -0.35 -3.79
CA GLN A 64 -18.18 0.04 -2.39
C GLN A 64 -17.43 -0.93 -1.47
N GLN A 65 -17.54 -2.23 -1.72
CA GLN A 65 -16.79 -3.23 -0.96
C GLN A 65 -15.28 -3.06 -1.13
N ILE A 66 -14.84 -2.78 -2.37
CA ILE A 66 -13.41 -2.56 -2.64
C ILE A 66 -12.91 -1.32 -1.89
N LYS A 67 -13.66 -0.22 -1.94
CA LYS A 67 -13.29 1.00 -1.20
C LYS A 67 -13.13 0.73 0.29
N GLU A 68 -14.09 0.08 0.89
CA GLU A 68 -14.04 -0.24 2.32
C GLU A 68 -12.84 -1.13 2.63
N GLY A 69 -12.56 -2.11 1.78
CA GLY A 69 -11.42 -2.98 1.95
C GLY A 69 -10.08 -2.24 1.87
N LEU A 70 -9.93 -1.38 0.88
CA LEU A 70 -8.72 -0.56 0.75
C LEU A 70 -8.51 0.32 1.97
N GLU A 71 -9.58 0.90 2.50
CA GLU A 71 -9.50 1.78 3.68
C GLU A 71 -9.17 1.03 4.96
N ASN A 72 -9.64 -0.21 5.09
CA ASN A 72 -9.53 -0.96 6.35
C ASN A 72 -8.37 -1.94 6.39
N HIS A 73 -7.79 -2.31 5.26
CA HIS A 73 -6.81 -3.38 5.21
C HIS A 73 -5.43 -2.95 4.72
N ILE A 74 -5.27 -1.73 4.23
CA ILE A 74 -3.99 -1.25 3.71
C ILE A 74 -3.56 -0.01 4.48
N TYR A 75 -2.36 -0.06 5.07
CA TYR A 75 -1.80 0.98 5.93
C TYR A 75 -0.39 1.31 5.49
N ALA A 76 -0.01 2.57 5.66
CA ALA A 76 1.36 3.00 5.39
C ALA A 76 1.73 4.22 6.22
N ILE A 77 3.03 4.42 6.37
CA ILE A 77 3.59 5.57 7.08
C ILE A 77 4.70 6.14 6.21
N GLU A 78 4.78 7.46 6.14
CA GLU A 78 5.86 8.15 5.43
C GLU A 78 6.18 9.46 6.16
N ILE A 79 7.41 9.60 6.59
CA ILE A 79 7.85 10.79 7.32
C ILE A 79 8.04 12.00 6.41
N ASP A 80 8.44 11.79 5.17
CA ASP A 80 8.67 12.87 4.20
C ASP A 80 7.34 13.31 3.59
N LYS A 81 6.98 14.56 3.84
CA LYS A 81 5.71 15.12 3.39
C LYS A 81 5.55 15.09 1.88
N LYS A 82 6.63 15.31 1.13
CA LYS A 82 6.60 15.29 -0.32
C LYS A 82 6.27 13.90 -0.85
N TYR A 83 6.95 12.87 -0.35
CA TYR A 83 6.69 11.48 -0.76
C TYR A 83 5.32 11.00 -0.30
N TYR A 84 4.89 11.41 0.90
CA TYR A 84 3.55 11.13 1.39
C TYR A 84 2.48 11.62 0.39
N LYS A 85 2.62 12.87 -0.08
CA LYS A 85 1.68 13.43 -1.06
C LYS A 85 1.77 12.72 -2.41
N GLU A 86 2.98 12.41 -2.87
CA GLU A 86 3.18 11.70 -4.13
C GLU A 86 2.56 10.30 -4.11
N ALA A 87 2.69 9.58 -3.00
CA ALA A 87 2.11 8.26 -2.86
C ALA A 87 0.58 8.32 -3.01
N ILE A 88 -0.07 9.25 -2.33
CA ILE A 88 -1.52 9.41 -2.40
C ILE A 88 -1.97 9.77 -3.82
N LEU A 89 -1.27 10.68 -4.47
CA LEU A 89 -1.59 11.07 -5.85
C LEU A 89 -1.48 9.89 -6.81
N LYS A 90 -0.43 9.10 -6.68
CA LYS A 90 -0.23 7.91 -7.52
C LYS A 90 -1.30 6.86 -7.29
N LEU A 91 -1.68 6.64 -6.03
CA LEU A 91 -2.74 5.69 -5.70
C LEU A 91 -4.09 6.15 -6.28
N ASN A 92 -4.43 7.41 -6.11
CA ASN A 92 -5.68 7.94 -6.65
C ASN A 92 -5.71 7.86 -8.18
N LYS A 93 -4.57 8.12 -8.83
CA LYS A 93 -4.47 7.98 -10.28
C LYS A 93 -4.64 6.53 -10.74
N LEU A 94 -4.06 5.59 -10.00
CA LEU A 94 -4.26 4.16 -10.28
C LEU A 94 -5.73 3.79 -10.22
N LEU A 95 -6.45 4.29 -9.21
CA LEU A 95 -7.85 3.96 -9.02
C LEU A 95 -8.76 4.53 -10.11
N GLU A 96 -8.34 5.57 -10.82
CA GLU A 96 -9.12 6.10 -11.95
C GLU A 96 -9.39 5.02 -12.99
N LYS A 97 -8.45 4.12 -13.20
CA LYS A 97 -8.60 3.00 -14.17
C LYS A 97 -9.76 2.07 -13.79
N TYR A 98 -10.09 2.01 -12.52
CA TYR A 98 -11.14 1.15 -11.99
C TYR A 98 -12.41 1.93 -11.69
N GLN A 99 -12.43 3.23 -11.97
CA GLN A 99 -13.56 4.13 -11.68
C GLN A 99 -13.87 4.18 -10.19
N ILE A 100 -12.81 4.12 -9.36
CA ILE A 100 -12.93 4.21 -7.90
C ILE A 100 -12.41 5.57 -7.47
N THR A 101 -13.22 6.30 -6.71
CA THR A 101 -12.88 7.63 -6.19
C THR A 101 -13.23 7.74 -4.72
N GLY A 102 -12.62 8.71 -4.03
CA GLY A 102 -12.99 9.03 -2.67
C GLY A 102 -12.50 8.06 -1.61
N VAL A 103 -11.45 7.30 -1.90
CA VAL A 103 -10.86 6.40 -0.89
C VAL A 103 -10.16 7.21 0.19
N LYS A 104 -10.48 6.93 1.44
CA LYS A 104 -9.83 7.54 2.60
C LYS A 104 -8.65 6.67 3.01
N TRP A 105 -7.49 6.93 2.42
CA TRP A 105 -6.29 6.14 2.65
C TRP A 105 -5.81 6.22 4.10
N ASN A 106 -5.46 5.08 4.68
CA ASN A 106 -4.81 5.02 5.99
C ASN A 106 -3.29 5.14 5.85
N ILE A 107 -2.86 6.29 5.34
CA ILE A 107 -1.45 6.62 5.17
C ILE A 107 -1.14 7.81 6.08
N LEU A 108 -0.17 7.64 6.98
CA LEU A 108 0.19 8.67 7.95
C LEU A 108 1.48 9.36 7.53
N ASN A 109 1.48 10.70 7.60
CA ASN A 109 2.68 11.49 7.44
C ASN A 109 3.33 11.67 8.83
N GLU A 110 4.03 10.62 9.28
CA GLU A 110 4.58 10.54 10.63
C GLU A 110 5.91 9.79 10.60
N ASP A 111 6.59 9.80 11.75
CA ASP A 111 7.76 8.96 11.98
C ASP A 111 7.30 7.58 12.44
N ALA A 112 7.59 6.54 11.67
CA ALA A 112 7.16 5.18 11.97
C ALA A 112 7.64 4.69 13.35
N LEU A 113 8.80 5.17 13.80
CA LEU A 113 9.33 4.80 15.11
C LEU A 113 8.48 5.31 16.26
N LYS A 114 7.65 6.32 16.01
CA LYS A 114 6.78 6.95 17.01
C LYS A 114 5.34 6.45 16.96
N ILE A 115 5.01 5.61 15.98
CA ILE A 115 3.65 5.12 15.80
C ILE A 115 3.54 3.72 16.39
N HIS A 116 2.71 3.59 17.42
CA HIS A 116 2.51 2.33 18.14
C HIS A 116 1.10 1.77 17.99
N GLN A 117 0.19 2.57 17.42
CA GLN A 117 -1.24 2.21 17.35
C GLN A 117 -1.50 0.96 16.52
N TYR A 118 -0.59 0.58 15.62
CA TYR A 118 -0.75 -0.60 14.78
C TYR A 118 0.00 -1.83 15.30
N ASN A 119 0.68 -1.71 16.44
CA ASN A 119 1.46 -2.82 16.99
C ASN A 119 0.58 -4.05 17.25
N GLY A 120 1.01 -5.19 16.70
CA GLY A 120 0.29 -6.44 16.88
C GLY A 120 -0.99 -6.58 16.07
N GLN A 121 -1.32 -5.62 15.21
CA GLN A 121 -2.57 -5.63 14.44
C GLN A 121 -2.40 -6.01 12.97
N MET A 122 -1.18 -6.08 12.47
CA MET A 122 -0.92 -6.31 11.05
C MET A 122 -0.58 -7.76 10.78
N ASP A 123 -1.11 -8.29 9.68
CA ASP A 123 -0.78 -9.63 9.19
C ASP A 123 0.50 -9.61 8.35
N PHE A 124 0.77 -8.49 7.68
CA PHE A 124 1.97 -8.29 6.86
C PHE A 124 2.62 -6.96 7.21
N VAL A 125 3.94 -6.98 7.36
CA VAL A 125 4.76 -5.77 7.47
C VAL A 125 5.77 -5.85 6.33
N ILE A 126 5.65 -4.94 5.37
CA ILE A 126 6.37 -5.00 4.11
C ILE A 126 7.03 -3.65 3.85
N GLY A 127 8.20 -3.70 3.26
CA GLY A 127 8.86 -2.50 2.79
C GLY A 127 10.34 -2.73 2.60
N ASN A 128 10.99 -1.73 2.02
CA ASN A 128 12.43 -1.69 1.88
C ASN A 128 12.96 -0.84 3.04
N PRO A 129 13.72 -1.43 3.95
CA PRO A 129 14.23 -0.69 5.11
C PRO A 129 15.22 0.41 4.73
#